data_dc421cbf94bbdcbf769d8b24f71d37bc
#
_entry.id   dc421cbf94bbdcbf769d8b24f71d37bc
#
_cell.length_a   1.000
_cell.length_b   1.000
_cell.length_c   1.000
_cell.angle_alpha   90.00
_cell.angle_beta   90.00
_cell.angle_gamma   90.00
#
_symmetry.space_group_name_H-M   'P 1'
#
loop_
_entity.id
_entity.type
_entity.pdbx_description
1 polymer ?
#
loop_
_entity_poly.entity_id
_entity_poly.type
_entity_poly.pdbx_seq_one_letter_code
_entity_poly.pdbx_strand_id
1 'polypeptide(L)'
;MLLMDWQGVLSGQPLQWIISGFLTTLWVTLAGVAVATLFALLLLGLRLTGNRVATAVVGVWVSAFRNTPLLVQLMFWYFAAWNWLPRDVITFINAEHPWSVLPGDVWWLTPEFLCSAWGLGVFTSAFLVEEIASGLQAVSAGQREAAIAQGFSAWAAFRHILLPQGLANAWQPIVGQYLNLMKLSSLASGIGFAELTYQVRQIESYNAHALEAFAVGTALYLFFGIVLGMLLTRLGPKSASGKPFRVRTRPFSFRSILHDR
;
A
#
# COMPACT_ATOMS: atom_id res chain seq x y z
N MET A 1 3.65 33.14 -23.82
CA MET A 1 3.76 31.69 -23.92
C MET A 1 4.98 31.29 -23.07
N LEU A 2 4.76 30.79 -21.85
CA LEU A 2 5.85 30.33 -21.01
C LEU A 2 6.47 29.13 -21.71
N LEU A 3 7.69 29.29 -22.24
CA LEU A 3 8.46 28.19 -22.78
C LEU A 3 8.86 27.31 -21.58
N MET A 4 8.32 26.11 -21.52
CA MET A 4 8.71 25.13 -20.50
C MET A 4 10.19 24.78 -20.67
N ASP A 5 10.99 24.96 -19.63
CA ASP A 5 12.39 24.57 -19.62
C ASP A 5 12.57 23.18 -19.01
N TRP A 6 12.45 22.16 -19.85
CA TRP A 6 12.64 20.78 -19.45
C TRP A 6 14.11 20.46 -19.08
N GLN A 7 15.08 21.23 -19.59
CA GLN A 7 16.48 21.00 -19.24
C GLN A 7 16.76 21.34 -17.78
N GLY A 8 16.07 22.34 -17.22
CA GLY A 8 16.19 22.69 -15.82
C GLY A 8 15.74 21.59 -14.85
N VAL A 9 14.99 20.59 -15.33
CA VAL A 9 14.47 19.49 -14.52
C VAL A 9 15.10 18.14 -14.92
N LEU A 10 15.32 17.91 -16.21
CA LEU A 10 15.78 16.63 -16.75
C LEU A 10 17.31 16.58 -16.97
N SER A 11 18.07 17.48 -16.36
CA SER A 11 19.53 17.48 -16.42
C SER A 11 20.16 17.80 -15.07
N GLY A 12 21.46 17.49 -14.95
CA GLY A 12 22.25 17.84 -13.77
C GLY A 12 21.70 17.31 -12.44
N GLN A 13 21.79 18.12 -11.41
CA GLN A 13 21.37 17.76 -10.05
C GLN A 13 19.85 17.48 -9.91
N PRO A 14 18.93 18.25 -10.56
CA PRO A 14 17.50 17.95 -10.51
C PRO A 14 17.14 16.55 -11.02
N LEU A 15 17.76 16.09 -12.09
CA LEU A 15 17.54 14.73 -12.62
C LEU A 15 17.98 13.66 -11.60
N GLN A 16 19.10 13.86 -10.92
CA GLN A 16 19.56 12.94 -9.88
C GLN A 16 18.57 12.86 -8.73
N TRP A 17 18.00 14.00 -8.30
CA TRP A 17 16.96 14.02 -7.27
C TRP A 17 15.69 13.28 -7.71
N ILE A 18 15.26 13.45 -8.96
CA ILE A 18 14.09 12.73 -9.49
C ILE A 18 14.33 11.23 -9.46
N ILE A 19 15.50 10.77 -9.95
CA ILE A 19 15.85 9.34 -9.98
C ILE A 19 15.90 8.79 -8.55
N SER A 20 16.60 9.47 -7.65
CA SER A 20 16.71 9.09 -6.24
C SER A 20 15.33 9.02 -5.59
N GLY A 21 14.50 10.07 -5.75
CA GLY A 21 13.16 10.12 -5.19
C GLY A 21 12.24 9.03 -5.72
N PHE A 22 12.32 8.74 -7.02
CA PHE A 22 11.56 7.65 -7.63
C PHE A 22 11.95 6.28 -7.05
N LEU A 23 13.24 6.00 -6.94
CA LEU A 23 13.74 4.76 -6.33
C LEU A 23 13.33 4.66 -4.86
N THR A 24 13.41 5.75 -4.12
CA THR A 24 12.99 5.80 -2.72
C THR A 24 11.49 5.53 -2.57
N THR A 25 10.65 6.11 -3.45
CA THR A 25 9.21 5.82 -3.51
C THR A 25 8.93 4.35 -3.78
N LEU A 26 9.67 3.74 -4.72
CA LEU A 26 9.54 2.33 -5.03
C LEU A 26 9.85 1.45 -3.82
N TRP A 27 10.98 1.71 -3.15
CA TRP A 27 11.40 0.90 -2.01
C TRP A 27 10.50 1.04 -0.79
N VAL A 28 10.07 2.25 -0.44
CA VAL A 28 9.14 2.46 0.67
C VAL A 28 7.78 1.82 0.38
N THR A 29 7.35 1.84 -0.89
CA THR A 29 6.13 1.14 -1.32
C THR A 29 6.25 -0.36 -1.10
N LEU A 30 7.36 -0.98 -1.55
CA LEU A 30 7.59 -2.42 -1.37
C LEU A 30 7.67 -2.80 0.11
N ALA A 31 8.41 -2.04 0.92
CA ALA A 31 8.50 -2.25 2.36
C ALA A 31 7.13 -2.10 3.05
N GLY A 32 6.40 -1.03 2.72
CA GLY A 32 5.06 -0.80 3.24
C GLY A 32 4.07 -1.91 2.86
N VAL A 33 4.10 -2.40 1.61
CA VAL A 33 3.30 -3.55 1.16
C VAL A 33 3.64 -4.80 1.96
N ALA A 34 4.93 -5.08 2.20
CA ALA A 34 5.35 -6.23 3.00
C ALA A 34 4.82 -6.14 4.44
N VAL A 35 4.98 -4.98 5.10
CA VAL A 35 4.45 -4.72 6.44
C VAL A 35 2.92 -4.84 6.46
N ALA A 36 2.23 -4.20 5.51
CA ALA A 36 0.77 -4.24 5.41
C ALA A 36 0.24 -5.67 5.27
N THR A 37 0.86 -6.46 4.40
CA THR A 37 0.48 -7.85 4.16
C THR A 37 0.71 -8.71 5.41
N LEU A 38 1.88 -8.59 6.04
CA LEU A 38 2.20 -9.31 7.26
C LEU A 38 1.16 -9.04 8.36
N PHE A 39 0.89 -7.76 8.63
CA PHE A 39 -0.09 -7.38 9.65
C PHE A 39 -1.51 -7.80 9.27
N ALA A 40 -1.91 -7.66 8.01
CA ALA A 40 -3.23 -8.11 7.56
C ALA A 40 -3.42 -9.62 7.76
N LEU A 41 -2.39 -10.43 7.48
CA LEU A 41 -2.42 -11.88 7.72
C LEU A 41 -2.47 -12.23 9.20
N LEU A 42 -1.71 -11.53 10.05
CA LEU A 42 -1.78 -11.70 11.51
C LEU A 42 -3.16 -11.35 12.06
N LEU A 43 -3.72 -10.21 11.64
CA LEU A 43 -5.05 -9.77 12.06
C LEU A 43 -6.14 -10.73 11.55
N LEU A 44 -6.02 -11.21 10.33
CA LEU A 44 -6.92 -12.23 9.77
C LEU A 44 -6.84 -13.53 10.59
N GLY A 45 -5.62 -13.99 10.92
CA GLY A 45 -5.41 -15.15 11.77
C GLY A 45 -6.10 -15.00 13.13
N LEU A 46 -5.95 -13.86 13.79
CA LEU A 46 -6.64 -13.54 15.05
C LEU A 46 -8.16 -13.59 14.89
N ARG A 47 -8.69 -13.01 13.81
CA ARG A 47 -10.15 -13.00 13.53
C ARG A 47 -10.70 -14.41 13.29
N LEU A 48 -9.94 -15.28 12.63
CA LEU A 48 -10.33 -16.66 12.33
C LEU A 48 -10.34 -17.59 13.56
N THR A 49 -9.74 -17.19 14.68
CA THR A 49 -9.80 -17.97 15.93
C THR A 49 -11.23 -18.06 16.50
N GLY A 50 -12.13 -17.17 16.08
CA GLY A 50 -13.48 -17.08 16.64
C GLY A 50 -13.54 -16.56 18.10
N ASN A 51 -12.38 -16.21 18.68
CA ASN A 51 -12.32 -15.68 20.05
C ASN A 51 -12.83 -14.22 20.07
N ARG A 52 -13.73 -13.93 21.00
CA ARG A 52 -14.31 -12.58 21.14
C ARG A 52 -13.27 -11.51 21.42
N VAL A 53 -12.26 -11.80 22.25
CA VAL A 53 -11.20 -10.86 22.58
C VAL A 53 -10.33 -10.59 21.34
N ALA A 54 -9.92 -11.65 20.63
CA ALA A 54 -9.12 -11.51 19.39
C ALA A 54 -9.90 -10.69 18.34
N THR A 55 -11.19 -10.96 18.15
CA THR A 55 -12.03 -10.20 17.23
C THR A 55 -12.16 -8.73 17.64
N ALA A 56 -12.29 -8.45 18.95
CA ALA A 56 -12.33 -7.09 19.47
C ALA A 56 -11.01 -6.34 19.24
N VAL A 57 -9.86 -7.00 19.44
CA VAL A 57 -8.53 -6.42 19.15
C VAL A 57 -8.43 -6.03 17.68
N VAL A 58 -8.83 -6.93 16.76
CA VAL A 58 -8.87 -6.61 15.32
C VAL A 58 -9.80 -5.42 15.04
N GLY A 59 -10.96 -5.38 15.65
CA GLY A 59 -11.92 -4.27 15.50
C GLY A 59 -11.36 -2.94 15.98
N VAL A 60 -10.65 -2.91 17.11
CA VAL A 60 -9.97 -1.72 17.64
C VAL A 60 -8.86 -1.27 16.67
N TRP A 61 -8.04 -2.20 16.18
CA TRP A 61 -7.00 -1.91 15.20
C TRP A 61 -7.57 -1.27 13.94
N VAL A 62 -8.56 -1.93 13.33
CA VAL A 62 -9.22 -1.44 12.11
C VAL A 62 -9.82 -0.05 12.34
N SER A 63 -10.53 0.14 13.45
CA SER A 63 -11.14 1.42 13.78
C SER A 63 -10.11 2.52 14.00
N ALA A 64 -9.04 2.25 14.73
CA ALA A 64 -8.00 3.24 15.01
C ALA A 64 -7.30 3.72 13.73
N PHE A 65 -6.83 2.78 12.89
CA PHE A 65 -6.05 3.13 11.70
C PHE A 65 -6.89 3.66 10.53
N ARG A 66 -8.13 3.21 10.38
CA ARG A 66 -9.02 3.73 9.32
C ARG A 66 -9.64 5.08 9.62
N ASN A 67 -9.84 5.42 10.89
CA ASN A 67 -10.52 6.65 11.29
C ASN A 67 -9.56 7.80 11.65
N THR A 68 -8.25 7.59 11.51
CA THR A 68 -7.24 8.64 11.71
C THR A 68 -6.51 8.97 10.41
N PRO A 69 -6.22 10.26 10.12
CA PRO A 69 -5.51 10.65 8.91
C PRO A 69 -4.09 10.07 8.89
N LEU A 70 -3.69 9.49 7.75
CA LEU A 70 -2.36 8.87 7.63
C LEU A 70 -1.22 9.84 7.91
N LEU A 71 -1.30 11.10 7.44
CA LEU A 71 -0.26 12.09 7.70
C LEU A 71 -0.04 12.31 9.21
N VAL A 72 -1.12 12.36 9.99
CA VAL A 72 -1.05 12.50 11.45
C VAL A 72 -0.39 11.26 12.07
N GLN A 73 -0.70 10.06 11.56
CA GLN A 73 -0.04 8.83 12.00
C GLN A 73 1.45 8.84 11.68
N LEU A 74 1.86 9.26 10.46
CA LEU A 74 3.27 9.37 10.09
C LEU A 74 4.03 10.34 11.02
N MET A 75 3.44 11.50 11.30
CA MET A 75 4.01 12.46 12.26
C MET A 75 4.12 11.86 13.66
N PHE A 76 3.11 11.11 14.13
CA PHE A 76 3.16 10.42 15.42
C PHE A 76 4.29 9.38 15.47
N TRP A 77 4.42 8.53 14.45
CA TRP A 77 5.47 7.52 14.39
C TRP A 77 6.86 8.14 14.39
N TYR A 78 7.07 9.21 13.65
CA TYR A 78 8.38 9.84 13.49
C TYR A 78 8.74 10.76 14.69
N PHE A 79 7.85 11.63 15.10
CA PHE A 79 8.16 12.64 16.14
C PHE A 79 7.91 12.14 17.57
N ALA A 80 7.02 11.17 17.77
CA ALA A 80 6.69 10.67 19.10
C ALA A 80 7.17 9.24 19.32
N ALA A 81 6.63 8.27 18.59
CA ALA A 81 6.88 6.85 18.85
C ALA A 81 8.34 6.43 18.61
N TRP A 82 9.04 7.07 17.67
CA TRP A 82 10.46 6.85 17.45
C TRP A 82 11.29 7.01 18.72
N ASN A 83 10.98 7.99 19.53
CA ASN A 83 11.69 8.28 20.78
C ASN A 83 11.41 7.27 21.91
N TRP A 84 10.47 6.33 21.73
CA TRP A 84 10.21 5.26 22.67
C TRP A 84 11.12 4.03 22.44
N LEU A 85 11.83 4.01 21.31
CA LEU A 85 12.80 2.96 21.04
C LEU A 85 13.97 3.00 22.03
N PRO A 86 14.56 1.85 22.37
CA PRO A 86 15.79 1.81 23.16
C PRO A 86 16.90 2.64 22.51
N ARG A 87 17.67 3.34 23.32
CA ARG A 87 18.75 4.22 22.84
C ARG A 87 19.76 3.49 21.95
N ASP A 88 20.07 2.24 22.29
CA ASP A 88 21.00 1.41 21.52
C ASP A 88 20.49 1.16 20.10
N VAL A 89 19.18 0.96 19.93
CA VAL A 89 18.54 0.81 18.61
C VAL A 89 18.63 2.10 17.81
N ILE A 90 18.30 3.23 18.43
CA ILE A 90 18.38 4.55 17.78
C ILE A 90 19.83 4.86 17.38
N THR A 91 20.79 4.60 18.27
CA THR A 91 22.21 4.80 18.00
C THR A 91 22.69 3.91 16.88
N PHE A 92 22.28 2.64 16.85
CA PHE A 92 22.61 1.71 15.78
C PHE A 92 22.06 2.19 14.43
N ILE A 93 20.80 2.63 14.37
CA ILE A 93 20.19 3.10 13.11
C ILE A 93 20.86 4.37 12.59
N ASN A 94 21.27 5.28 13.48
CA ASN A 94 21.90 6.55 13.13
C ASN A 94 23.43 6.45 12.93
N ALA A 95 24.04 5.29 13.20
CA ALA A 95 25.46 5.08 13.00
C ALA A 95 25.80 4.85 11.53
N GLU A 96 27.03 5.19 11.13
CA GLU A 96 27.56 4.80 9.83
C GLU A 96 27.72 3.28 9.76
N HIS A 97 27.28 2.67 8.67
CA HIS A 97 27.35 1.23 8.46
C HIS A 97 28.35 0.88 7.35
N PRO A 98 29.61 0.57 7.69
CA PRO A 98 30.65 0.27 6.70
C PRO A 98 30.41 -1.02 5.92
N TRP A 99 29.45 -1.85 6.33
CA TRP A 99 29.02 -3.05 5.60
C TRP A 99 28.04 -2.77 4.45
N SER A 100 27.60 -1.54 4.29
CA SER A 100 26.80 -1.15 3.14
C SER A 100 27.64 -1.19 1.87
N VAL A 101 27.31 -2.09 0.95
CA VAL A 101 27.91 -2.18 -0.39
C VAL A 101 27.37 -1.15 -1.36
N LEU A 102 26.38 -0.36 -0.96
CA LEU A 102 25.79 0.68 -1.79
C LEU A 102 26.52 2.00 -1.54
N PRO A 103 26.84 2.77 -2.60
CA PRO A 103 27.46 4.08 -2.44
C PRO A 103 26.50 5.02 -1.69
N GLY A 104 26.92 5.52 -0.56
CA GLY A 104 26.14 6.32 0.37
C GLY A 104 25.65 5.51 1.57
N ASP A 105 25.03 6.20 2.52
CA ASP A 105 24.46 5.59 3.71
C ASP A 105 23.41 4.53 3.36
N VAL A 106 23.15 3.65 4.31
CA VAL A 106 22.13 2.61 4.20
C VAL A 106 20.76 3.30 4.14
N TRP A 107 20.34 3.70 2.94
CA TRP A 107 19.17 4.54 2.67
C TRP A 107 17.85 3.98 3.22
N TRP A 108 17.76 2.66 3.45
CA TRP A 108 16.61 2.00 4.06
C TRP A 108 16.70 1.93 5.61
N LEU A 109 17.85 2.27 6.19
CA LEU A 109 18.06 2.26 7.64
C LEU A 109 18.08 3.70 8.19
N THR A 110 17.10 4.49 7.80
CA THR A 110 16.90 5.83 8.31
C THR A 110 15.59 5.92 9.07
N PRO A 111 15.48 6.80 10.09
CA PRO A 111 14.23 7.01 10.82
C PRO A 111 13.06 7.31 9.88
N GLU A 112 13.29 8.15 8.87
CA GLU A 112 12.28 8.57 7.90
C GLU A 112 11.78 7.38 7.07
N PHE A 113 12.69 6.53 6.58
CA PHE A 113 12.30 5.34 5.82
C PHE A 113 11.53 4.35 6.69
N LEU A 114 12.06 4.02 7.88
CA LEU A 114 11.47 3.04 8.77
C LEU A 114 10.09 3.47 9.27
N CYS A 115 9.94 4.74 9.69
CA CYS A 115 8.65 5.28 10.11
C CYS A 115 7.65 5.37 8.96
N SER A 116 8.12 5.69 7.74
CA SER A 116 7.26 5.71 6.55
C SER A 116 6.77 4.31 6.18
N ALA A 117 7.67 3.33 6.08
CA ALA A 117 7.32 1.96 5.75
C ALA A 117 6.37 1.34 6.80
N TRP A 118 6.67 1.58 8.08
CA TRP A 118 5.82 1.16 9.20
C TRP A 118 4.45 1.83 9.15
N GLY A 119 4.40 3.17 9.11
CA GLY A 119 3.15 3.93 9.15
C GLY A 119 2.23 3.60 7.96
N LEU A 120 2.78 3.55 6.74
CA LEU A 120 2.05 3.12 5.54
C LEU A 120 1.56 1.67 5.66
N GLY A 121 2.42 0.79 6.19
CA GLY A 121 2.11 -0.62 6.35
C GLY A 121 0.99 -0.88 7.34
N VAL A 122 1.09 -0.35 8.57
CA VAL A 122 0.05 -0.56 9.61
C VAL A 122 -1.27 0.11 9.22
N PHE A 123 -1.23 1.28 8.60
CA PHE A 123 -2.42 1.93 8.06
C PHE A 123 -3.12 1.06 7.01
N THR A 124 -2.38 0.59 6.02
CA THR A 124 -2.94 -0.20 4.92
C THR A 124 -3.41 -1.58 5.39
N SER A 125 -2.77 -2.17 6.42
CA SER A 125 -3.18 -3.46 6.99
C SER A 125 -4.61 -3.48 7.48
N ALA A 126 -5.10 -2.34 8.03
CA ALA A 126 -6.46 -2.20 8.50
C ALA A 126 -7.50 -2.26 7.37
N PHE A 127 -7.13 -1.86 6.18
CA PHE A 127 -7.98 -2.01 4.99
C PHE A 127 -7.86 -3.42 4.40
N LEU A 128 -6.63 -3.95 4.28
CA LEU A 128 -6.40 -5.28 3.70
C LEU A 128 -7.11 -6.39 4.46
N VAL A 129 -7.09 -6.37 5.79
CA VAL A 129 -7.78 -7.41 6.58
C VAL A 129 -9.29 -7.42 6.32
N GLU A 130 -9.90 -6.26 6.11
CA GLU A 130 -11.32 -6.16 5.79
C GLU A 130 -11.61 -6.63 4.35
N GLU A 131 -10.76 -6.28 3.38
CA GLU A 131 -10.90 -6.75 2.01
C GLU A 131 -10.78 -8.28 1.91
N ILE A 132 -9.80 -8.88 2.60
CA ILE A 132 -9.64 -10.34 2.61
C ILE A 132 -10.82 -11.00 3.31
N ALA A 133 -11.26 -10.46 4.45
CA ALA A 133 -12.42 -10.99 5.18
C ALA A 133 -13.70 -10.92 4.35
N SER A 134 -13.92 -9.82 3.64
CA SER A 134 -15.05 -9.65 2.73
C SER A 134 -15.01 -10.67 1.57
N GLY A 135 -13.84 -10.88 0.99
CA GLY A 135 -13.64 -11.89 -0.05
C GLY A 135 -13.93 -13.32 0.41
N LEU A 136 -13.55 -13.65 1.65
CA LEU A 136 -13.87 -14.94 2.26
C LEU A 136 -15.38 -15.10 2.53
N GLN A 137 -16.05 -14.05 2.98
CA GLN A 137 -17.50 -14.05 3.21
C GLN A 137 -18.30 -14.16 1.91
N ALA A 138 -17.75 -13.71 0.79
CA ALA A 138 -18.38 -13.82 -0.53
C ALA A 138 -18.36 -15.25 -1.11
N VAL A 139 -17.63 -16.17 -0.50
CA VAL A 139 -17.67 -17.60 -0.90
C VAL A 139 -18.98 -18.20 -0.43
N SER A 140 -19.71 -18.89 -1.34
CA SER A 140 -21.02 -19.44 -1.03
C SER A 140 -20.97 -20.50 0.09
N ALA A 141 -21.94 -20.48 0.99
CA ALA A 141 -22.05 -21.46 2.09
C ALA A 141 -22.05 -22.91 1.59
N GLY A 142 -22.65 -23.17 0.43
CA GLY A 142 -22.68 -24.48 -0.19
C GLY A 142 -21.29 -25.06 -0.52
N GLN A 143 -20.28 -24.23 -0.75
CA GLN A 143 -18.89 -24.69 -0.93
C GLN A 143 -18.35 -25.31 0.37
N ARG A 144 -18.64 -24.70 1.51
CA ARG A 144 -18.24 -25.21 2.81
C ARG A 144 -19.00 -26.50 3.16
N GLU A 145 -20.31 -26.53 2.93
CA GLU A 145 -21.16 -27.68 3.18
C GLU A 145 -20.75 -28.87 2.32
N ALA A 146 -20.51 -28.65 1.01
CA ALA A 146 -20.03 -29.68 0.09
C ALA A 146 -18.67 -30.24 0.52
N ALA A 147 -17.75 -29.40 0.98
CA ALA A 147 -16.45 -29.83 1.48
C ALA A 147 -16.59 -30.76 2.71
N ILE A 148 -17.43 -30.37 3.67
CA ILE A 148 -17.69 -31.17 4.88
C ILE A 148 -18.35 -32.51 4.49
N ALA A 149 -19.30 -32.50 3.57
CA ALA A 149 -19.96 -33.71 3.08
C ALA A 149 -18.99 -34.69 2.37
N GLN A 150 -17.92 -34.18 1.76
CA GLN A 150 -16.84 -34.96 1.17
C GLN A 150 -15.78 -35.44 2.18
N GLY A 151 -15.97 -35.17 3.47
CA GLY A 151 -15.06 -35.58 4.55
C GLY A 151 -13.85 -34.68 4.79
N PHE A 152 -13.83 -33.46 4.25
CA PHE A 152 -12.79 -32.48 4.58
C PHE A 152 -12.91 -32.05 6.03
N SER A 153 -11.78 -31.99 6.75
CA SER A 153 -11.75 -31.29 8.04
C SER A 153 -11.97 -29.79 7.83
N ALA A 154 -12.41 -29.07 8.87
CA ALA A 154 -12.65 -27.62 8.79
C ALA A 154 -11.41 -26.84 8.27
N TRP A 155 -10.21 -27.23 8.71
CA TRP A 155 -8.95 -26.63 8.24
C TRP A 155 -8.65 -26.97 6.78
N ALA A 156 -8.87 -28.22 6.37
CA ALA A 156 -8.66 -28.65 4.98
C ALA A 156 -9.64 -27.92 4.04
N ALA A 157 -10.92 -27.83 4.41
CA ALA A 157 -11.92 -27.07 3.68
C ALA A 157 -11.54 -25.58 3.56
N PHE A 158 -11.10 -24.96 4.67
CA PHE A 158 -10.64 -23.58 4.65
C PHE A 158 -9.45 -23.42 3.71
N ARG A 159 -8.36 -24.19 3.90
CA ARG A 159 -7.12 -24.03 3.16
C ARG A 159 -7.25 -24.31 1.66
N HIS A 160 -7.99 -25.36 1.30
CA HIS A 160 -8.01 -25.84 -0.09
C HIS A 160 -9.21 -25.36 -0.91
N ILE A 161 -10.29 -24.89 -0.26
CA ILE A 161 -11.51 -24.50 -0.94
C ILE A 161 -11.87 -23.04 -0.67
N LEU A 162 -12.00 -22.63 0.61
CA LEU A 162 -12.50 -21.30 0.93
C LEU A 162 -11.45 -20.21 0.73
N LEU A 163 -10.21 -20.43 1.19
CA LEU A 163 -9.14 -19.43 1.10
C LEU A 163 -8.77 -19.07 -0.33
N PRO A 164 -8.55 -20.03 -1.27
CA PRO A 164 -8.25 -19.69 -2.66
C PRO A 164 -9.37 -18.91 -3.34
N GLN A 165 -10.64 -19.30 -3.10
CA GLN A 165 -11.79 -18.60 -3.65
C GLN A 165 -11.98 -17.21 -3.02
N GLY A 166 -11.82 -17.10 -1.70
CA GLY A 166 -11.89 -15.84 -0.98
C GLY A 166 -10.83 -14.85 -1.42
N LEU A 167 -9.58 -15.30 -1.60
CA LEU A 167 -8.51 -14.46 -2.13
C LEU A 167 -8.77 -14.05 -3.58
N ALA A 168 -9.33 -14.93 -4.41
CA ALA A 168 -9.71 -14.57 -5.78
C ALA A 168 -10.80 -13.48 -5.80
N ASN A 169 -11.76 -13.54 -4.89
CA ASN A 169 -12.80 -12.51 -4.74
C ASN A 169 -12.22 -11.18 -4.23
N ALA A 170 -11.27 -11.23 -3.28
CA ALA A 170 -10.65 -10.06 -2.68
C ALA A 170 -9.53 -9.45 -3.53
N TRP A 171 -9.04 -10.12 -4.57
CA TRP A 171 -7.79 -9.74 -5.23
C TRP A 171 -7.81 -8.33 -5.80
N GLN A 172 -8.87 -7.95 -6.51
CA GLN A 172 -8.98 -6.60 -7.08
C GLN A 172 -9.00 -5.50 -6.00
N PRO A 173 -9.80 -5.60 -4.92
CA PRO A 173 -9.68 -4.71 -3.77
C PRO A 173 -8.27 -4.66 -3.17
N ILE A 174 -7.60 -5.81 -3.00
CA ILE A 174 -6.20 -5.88 -2.48
C ILE A 174 -5.25 -5.09 -3.38
N VAL A 175 -5.31 -5.29 -4.70
CA VAL A 175 -4.52 -4.51 -5.68
C VAL A 175 -4.81 -3.02 -5.52
N GLY A 176 -6.08 -2.65 -5.35
CA GLY A 176 -6.50 -1.27 -5.10
C GLY A 176 -5.84 -0.68 -3.85
N GLN A 177 -5.74 -1.44 -2.75
CA GLN A 177 -5.09 -1.00 -1.52
C GLN A 177 -3.57 -0.82 -1.68
N TYR A 178 -2.89 -1.70 -2.42
CA TYR A 178 -1.46 -1.54 -2.69
C TYR A 178 -1.16 -0.33 -3.60
N LEU A 179 -2.00 -0.10 -4.62
CA LEU A 179 -1.91 1.11 -5.44
C LEU A 179 -2.19 2.38 -4.62
N ASN A 180 -3.11 2.29 -3.66
CA ASN A 180 -3.39 3.40 -2.75
C ASN A 180 -2.20 3.67 -1.82
N LEU A 181 -1.59 2.63 -1.24
CA LEU A 181 -0.37 2.75 -0.42
C LEU A 181 0.74 3.46 -1.19
N MET A 182 1.00 3.06 -2.44
CA MET A 182 1.98 3.70 -3.33
C MET A 182 1.71 5.20 -3.49
N LYS A 183 0.47 5.60 -3.75
CA LYS A 183 0.10 7.01 -3.86
C LYS A 183 0.23 7.77 -2.53
N LEU A 184 -0.17 7.13 -1.44
CA LEU A 184 -0.10 7.69 -0.09
C LEU A 184 1.34 7.82 0.43
N SER A 185 2.34 7.14 -0.19
CA SER A 185 3.74 7.31 0.17
C SER A 185 4.21 8.77 0.01
N SER A 186 3.58 9.54 -0.88
CA SER A 186 3.82 10.98 -1.04
C SER A 186 3.60 11.79 0.24
N LEU A 187 2.75 11.34 1.16
CA LEU A 187 2.52 11.99 2.45
C LEU A 187 3.74 11.89 3.39
N ALA A 188 4.63 10.93 3.14
CA ALA A 188 5.87 10.80 3.92
C ALA A 188 6.83 11.98 3.72
N SER A 189 6.69 12.75 2.64
CA SER A 189 7.37 14.04 2.49
C SER A 189 7.11 15.00 3.67
N GLY A 190 5.96 14.85 4.34
CA GLY A 190 5.59 15.64 5.52
C GLY A 190 6.46 15.41 6.76
N ILE A 191 7.17 14.28 6.83
CA ILE A 191 8.17 13.98 7.88
C ILE A 191 9.61 14.14 7.38
N GLY A 192 9.82 14.80 6.23
CA GLY A 192 11.15 15.01 5.66
C GLY A 192 11.68 13.82 4.84
N PHE A 193 10.87 12.78 4.61
CA PHE A 193 11.31 11.63 3.82
C PHE A 193 11.49 12.01 2.34
N ALA A 194 12.70 11.81 1.82
CA ALA A 194 13.13 12.26 0.49
C ALA A 194 12.65 11.33 -0.65
N GLU A 195 11.34 11.08 -0.69
CA GLU A 195 10.67 10.38 -1.78
C GLU A 195 10.38 11.34 -2.96
N LEU A 196 9.75 10.85 -4.02
CA LEU A 196 9.58 11.60 -5.26
C LEU A 196 8.91 12.98 -5.09
N THR A 197 7.88 13.09 -4.26
CA THR A 197 7.17 14.37 -4.02
C THR A 197 8.07 15.37 -3.29
N TYR A 198 8.85 14.90 -2.32
CA TYR A 198 9.84 15.72 -1.62
C TYR A 198 10.88 16.27 -2.62
N GLN A 199 11.40 15.41 -3.49
CA GLN A 199 12.42 15.80 -4.47
C GLN A 199 11.87 16.77 -5.52
N VAL A 200 10.64 16.59 -5.97
CA VAL A 200 9.97 17.53 -6.88
C VAL A 200 9.84 18.92 -6.24
N ARG A 201 9.44 18.99 -4.96
CA ARG A 201 9.38 20.26 -4.22
C ARG A 201 10.76 20.88 -3.99
N GLN A 202 11.78 20.06 -3.82
CA GLN A 202 13.17 20.55 -3.71
C GLN A 202 13.63 21.19 -5.01
N ILE A 203 13.28 20.64 -6.18
CA ILE A 203 13.59 21.24 -7.50
C ILE A 203 12.89 22.58 -7.64
N GLU A 204 11.59 22.66 -7.28
CA GLU A 204 10.86 23.92 -7.26
C GLU A 204 11.61 25.00 -6.46
N SER A 205 12.06 24.67 -5.26
CA SER A 205 12.80 25.57 -4.39
C SER A 205 14.20 25.93 -4.91
N TYR A 206 14.83 25.03 -5.68
CA TYR A 206 16.18 25.20 -6.19
C TYR A 206 16.26 26.12 -7.41
N ASN A 207 15.36 25.92 -8.39
CA ASN A 207 15.44 26.61 -9.68
C ASN A 207 14.13 27.18 -10.20
N ALA A 208 13.06 27.17 -9.37
CA ALA A 208 11.74 27.69 -9.68
C ALA A 208 11.00 27.02 -10.87
N HIS A 209 11.42 25.82 -11.31
CA HIS A 209 10.76 25.06 -12.38
C HIS A 209 9.65 24.16 -11.82
N ALA A 210 8.70 24.77 -11.09
CA ALA A 210 7.62 24.05 -10.42
C ALA A 210 6.76 23.22 -11.38
N LEU A 211 6.32 23.84 -12.48
CA LEU A 211 5.39 23.20 -13.42
C LEU A 211 5.99 21.96 -14.06
N GLU A 212 7.22 22.05 -14.55
CA GLU A 212 7.95 20.95 -15.17
C GLU A 212 8.26 19.84 -14.16
N ALA A 213 8.72 20.20 -12.95
CA ALA A 213 9.05 19.24 -11.91
C ALA A 213 7.80 18.45 -11.46
N PHE A 214 6.67 19.13 -11.21
CA PHE A 214 5.40 18.48 -10.85
C PHE A 214 4.82 17.65 -12.00
N ALA A 215 4.99 18.08 -13.26
CA ALA A 215 4.58 17.30 -14.43
C ALA A 215 5.36 15.98 -14.52
N VAL A 216 6.70 16.03 -14.36
CA VAL A 216 7.56 14.83 -14.34
C VAL A 216 7.20 13.92 -13.18
N GLY A 217 7.05 14.46 -11.97
CA GLY A 217 6.65 13.69 -10.79
C GLY A 217 5.32 12.99 -11.00
N THR A 218 4.32 13.70 -11.53
CA THR A 218 3.00 13.12 -11.85
C THR A 218 3.10 12.00 -12.88
N ALA A 219 3.89 12.19 -13.95
CA ALA A 219 4.11 11.17 -14.97
C ALA A 219 4.78 9.91 -14.40
N LEU A 220 5.75 10.07 -13.50
CA LEU A 220 6.43 8.95 -12.85
C LEU A 220 5.51 8.19 -11.88
N TYR A 221 4.68 8.89 -11.08
CA TYR A 221 3.65 8.23 -10.26
C TYR A 221 2.64 7.47 -11.10
N LEU A 222 2.19 8.06 -12.20
CA LEU A 222 1.26 7.39 -13.14
C LEU A 222 1.91 6.14 -13.75
N PHE A 223 3.14 6.26 -14.23
CA PHE A 223 3.91 5.14 -14.78
C PHE A 223 4.06 4.02 -13.75
N PHE A 224 4.50 4.35 -12.54
CA PHE A 224 4.67 3.36 -11.47
C PHE A 224 3.34 2.69 -11.10
N GLY A 225 2.25 3.47 -10.99
CA GLY A 225 0.92 2.93 -10.71
C GLY A 225 0.42 1.97 -11.79
N ILE A 226 0.63 2.30 -13.07
CA ILE A 226 0.27 1.42 -14.19
C ILE A 226 1.08 0.12 -14.14
N VAL A 227 2.40 0.21 -13.99
CA VAL A 227 3.28 -0.97 -13.94
C VAL A 227 2.94 -1.85 -12.74
N LEU A 228 2.83 -1.27 -11.56
CA LEU A 228 2.48 -1.99 -10.33
C LEU A 228 1.10 -2.67 -10.45
N GLY A 229 0.10 -1.95 -10.96
CA GLY A 229 -1.24 -2.49 -11.18
C GLY A 229 -1.26 -3.65 -12.16
N MET A 230 -0.53 -3.54 -13.28
CA MET A 230 -0.40 -4.64 -14.25
C MET A 230 0.29 -5.87 -13.64
N LEU A 231 1.38 -5.67 -12.90
CA LEU A 231 2.12 -6.75 -12.24
C LEU A 231 1.24 -7.46 -11.21
N LEU A 232 0.62 -6.72 -10.30
CA LEU A 232 -0.23 -7.29 -9.25
C LEU A 232 -1.46 -8.02 -9.84
N THR A 233 -2.07 -7.48 -10.88
CA THR A 233 -3.21 -8.13 -11.54
C THR A 233 -2.80 -9.45 -12.20
N ARG A 234 -1.59 -9.53 -12.76
CA ARG A 234 -1.07 -10.78 -13.35
C ARG A 234 -0.69 -11.84 -12.31
N LEU A 235 -0.24 -11.41 -11.13
CA LEU A 235 0.12 -12.30 -10.02
C LEU A 235 -1.11 -12.84 -9.28
N GLY A 236 -2.28 -12.30 -9.54
CA GLY A 236 -3.51 -12.68 -8.86
C GLY A 236 -3.93 -14.13 -9.08
N PRO A 237 -4.65 -14.70 -8.12
CA PRO A 237 -5.22 -16.02 -8.25
C PRO A 237 -6.18 -16.06 -9.44
N LYS A 238 -6.06 -17.07 -10.30
CA LYS A 238 -6.99 -17.27 -11.40
C LYS A 238 -8.36 -17.62 -10.79
N SER A 239 -9.40 -16.86 -11.18
CA SER A 239 -10.77 -17.20 -10.79
C SER A 239 -11.09 -18.62 -11.25
N ALA A 240 -11.70 -19.40 -10.35
CA ALA A 240 -12.13 -20.78 -10.67
C ALA A 240 -13.13 -20.84 -11.84
N SER A 241 -13.75 -19.73 -12.21
CA SER A 241 -14.68 -19.61 -13.33
C SER A 241 -14.00 -19.43 -14.70
N GLY A 242 -12.67 -19.30 -14.76
CA GLY A 242 -11.91 -19.13 -16.02
C GLY A 242 -12.27 -17.89 -16.84
N LYS A 243 -13.20 -17.07 -16.38
CA LYS A 243 -13.61 -15.84 -17.07
C LYS A 243 -13.02 -14.64 -16.34
N PRO A 244 -12.32 -13.74 -17.05
CA PRO A 244 -11.95 -12.47 -16.45
C PRO A 244 -13.24 -11.77 -15.98
N PHE A 245 -13.21 -11.19 -14.79
CA PHE A 245 -14.30 -10.38 -14.27
C PHE A 245 -14.56 -9.24 -15.27
N ARG A 246 -15.52 -9.46 -16.18
CA ARG A 246 -16.04 -8.38 -17.02
C ARG A 246 -16.93 -7.53 -16.12
N VAL A 247 -16.46 -6.37 -15.76
CA VAL A 247 -17.35 -5.29 -15.30
C VAL A 247 -18.36 -5.11 -16.43
N ARG A 248 -19.55 -5.63 -16.22
CA ARG A 248 -20.68 -5.38 -17.12
C ARG A 248 -21.12 -3.95 -16.84
N THR A 249 -20.42 -3.01 -17.45
CA THR A 249 -20.88 -1.63 -17.52
C THR A 249 -22.17 -1.64 -18.33
N ARG A 250 -23.30 -1.80 -17.65
CA ARG A 250 -24.56 -1.38 -18.25
C ARG A 250 -24.40 0.11 -18.48
N PRO A 251 -24.51 0.60 -19.71
CA PRO A 251 -24.52 2.04 -19.93
C PRO A 251 -25.65 2.60 -19.06
N PHE A 252 -25.32 3.54 -18.20
CA PHE A 252 -26.29 4.22 -17.36
C PHE A 252 -27.23 4.98 -18.30
N SER A 253 -28.44 4.44 -18.50
CA SER A 253 -29.46 5.06 -19.32
C SER A 253 -30.29 5.99 -18.44
N PHE A 254 -30.16 7.27 -18.64
CA PHE A 254 -31.00 8.28 -17.98
C PHE A 254 -32.52 8.11 -18.26
N ARG A 255 -32.91 7.27 -19.24
CA ARG A 255 -34.30 7.00 -19.57
C ARG A 255 -35.07 6.14 -18.53
N SER A 256 -34.38 5.38 -17.71
CA SER A 256 -35.06 4.54 -16.69
C SER A 256 -35.59 5.33 -15.49
N ILE A 257 -35.10 6.56 -15.27
CA ILE A 257 -35.53 7.39 -14.12
C ILE A 257 -36.85 8.19 -14.46
N LEU A 258 -37.21 8.32 -15.71
CA LEU A 258 -38.34 9.16 -16.12
C LEU A 258 -39.66 8.39 -16.36
N HIS A 259 -39.66 7.04 -16.23
CA HIS A 259 -40.85 6.21 -16.52
C HIS A 259 -41.46 5.49 -15.31
N ASP A 260 -40.93 5.65 -14.11
CA ASP A 260 -41.57 5.16 -12.88
C ASP A 260 -42.22 6.36 -12.12
N ARG A 261 -43.28 6.90 -12.70
CA ARG A 261 -44.31 7.67 -12.01
C ARG A 261 -45.66 7.26 -12.55
#